data_e2331c617add63dc04fd08b39d164cc5
#
_entry.id   e2331c617add63dc04fd08b39d164cc5
#
_cell.length_a   1.000
_cell.length_b   1.000
_cell.length_c   1.000
_cell.angle_alpha   90.00
_cell.angle_beta   90.00
_cell.angle_gamma   90.00
#
_symmetry.space_group_name_H-M   'P 1'
#
loop_
_entity.id
_entity.type
_entity.pdbx_description
1 polymer ?
#
loop_
_entity_poly.entity_id
_entity_poly.type
_entity_poly.pdbx_seq_one_letter_code
_entity_poly.pdbx_strand_id
1 'polypeptide(L)'
;TSAVCVTGLIAIDTADHFTFFGQAVVAALIQIGGLGVTSVGVGLILAAGKRVSIKGRMLVKEALNVDSFKGMVRLVKSVLLMTLCFEGAGVVLSFLVFSQDYPPLHALWISVFHSIAAFNNSGFDILGGLRNLIPYRSSILLNLTTCGLIIFGGLGFLVILDISRNRRFRKLTLHSKVVLSTTAALLLIGTLLLKATEDVTW
;
A
#
# COMPACT_ATOMS: atom_id res chain seq x y z
N THR A 1 0.81 -9.82 -14.84
CA THR A 1 1.60 -8.60 -15.07
C THR A 1 1.03 -7.43 -14.28
N SER A 2 -0.25 -7.04 -14.47
CA SER A 2 -0.87 -5.87 -13.82
C SER A 2 -0.77 -5.89 -12.28
N ALA A 3 -0.96 -7.05 -11.64
CA ALA A 3 -0.84 -7.19 -10.19
C ALA A 3 0.58 -6.90 -9.68
N VAL A 4 1.61 -7.41 -10.35
CA VAL A 4 3.02 -7.18 -9.97
C VAL A 4 3.48 -5.76 -10.30
N CYS A 5 3.01 -5.20 -11.42
CA CYS A 5 3.30 -3.81 -11.79
C CYS A 5 2.43 -2.79 -11.03
N VAL A 6 1.52 -3.26 -10.19
CA VAL A 6 0.62 -2.43 -9.37
C VAL A 6 -0.13 -1.38 -10.22
N THR A 7 -0.63 -1.81 -11.39
CA THR A 7 -1.22 -0.90 -12.40
C THR A 7 -2.75 -0.80 -12.31
N GLY A 8 -3.42 -1.80 -11.71
CA GLY A 8 -4.88 -1.82 -11.57
C GLY A 8 -5.67 -2.10 -12.84
N LEU A 9 -5.01 -2.42 -13.95
CA LEU A 9 -5.69 -2.78 -15.18
C LEU A 9 -6.12 -4.24 -15.13
N ILE A 10 -7.43 -4.49 -15.21
CA ILE A 10 -8.03 -5.80 -15.19
C ILE A 10 -8.70 -6.09 -16.54
N ALA A 11 -8.50 -7.30 -17.06
CA ALA A 11 -9.19 -7.80 -18.25
C ALA A 11 -10.48 -8.55 -17.88
N ILE A 12 -10.52 -9.12 -16.68
CA ILE A 12 -11.63 -9.88 -16.12
C ILE A 12 -11.76 -9.53 -14.62
N ASP A 13 -12.99 -9.59 -14.10
CA ASP A 13 -13.24 -9.31 -12.69
C ASP A 13 -12.53 -10.34 -11.79
N THR A 14 -11.81 -9.84 -10.79
CA THR A 14 -11.04 -10.70 -9.88
C THR A 14 -11.94 -11.47 -8.92
N ALA A 15 -13.09 -10.91 -8.53
CA ALA A 15 -14.04 -11.57 -7.66
C ALA A 15 -14.78 -12.71 -8.37
N ASP A 16 -15.26 -12.45 -9.58
CA ASP A 16 -16.18 -13.34 -10.27
C ASP A 16 -15.47 -14.52 -10.97
N HIS A 17 -14.21 -14.31 -11.40
CA HIS A 17 -13.49 -15.31 -12.21
C HIS A 17 -12.38 -16.04 -11.45
N PHE A 18 -11.87 -15.49 -10.35
CA PHE A 18 -10.80 -16.14 -9.57
C PHE A 18 -11.34 -16.86 -8.36
N THR A 19 -10.89 -18.09 -8.15
CA THR A 19 -11.09 -18.81 -6.90
C THR A 19 -10.41 -18.09 -5.75
N PHE A 20 -10.75 -18.41 -4.51
CA PHE A 20 -10.06 -17.90 -3.32
C PHE A 20 -8.53 -18.02 -3.43
N PHE A 21 -8.04 -19.15 -3.92
CA PHE A 21 -6.60 -19.36 -4.14
C PHE A 21 -6.05 -18.39 -5.21
N GLY A 22 -6.78 -18.19 -6.30
CA GLY A 22 -6.39 -17.22 -7.35
C GLY A 22 -6.33 -15.79 -6.82
N GLN A 23 -7.31 -15.38 -6.03
CA GLN A 23 -7.32 -14.06 -5.35
C GLN A 23 -6.13 -13.92 -4.39
N ALA A 24 -5.79 -14.98 -3.62
CA ALA A 24 -4.64 -14.99 -2.72
C ALA A 24 -3.31 -14.84 -3.51
N VAL A 25 -3.20 -15.49 -4.65
CA VAL A 25 -2.03 -15.32 -5.55
C VAL A 25 -1.96 -13.89 -6.07
N VAL A 26 -3.08 -13.29 -6.48
CA VAL A 26 -3.12 -11.89 -6.93
C VAL A 26 -2.69 -10.95 -5.79
N ALA A 27 -3.21 -11.12 -4.57
CA ALA A 27 -2.81 -10.33 -3.41
C ALA A 27 -1.30 -10.46 -3.11
N ALA A 28 -0.76 -11.68 -3.17
CA ALA A 28 0.68 -11.91 -2.99
C ALA A 28 1.52 -11.23 -4.08
N LEU A 29 1.08 -11.27 -5.34
CA LEU A 29 1.74 -10.58 -6.45
C LEU A 29 1.70 -9.06 -6.29
N ILE A 30 0.58 -8.48 -5.83
CA ILE A 30 0.47 -7.05 -5.49
C ILE A 30 1.47 -6.69 -4.39
N GLN A 31 1.55 -7.51 -3.33
CA GLN A 31 2.47 -7.29 -2.22
C GLN A 31 3.94 -7.33 -2.65
N ILE A 32 4.30 -8.29 -3.50
CA ILE A 32 5.64 -8.41 -4.07
C ILE A 32 5.96 -7.19 -4.93
N GLY A 33 5.02 -6.75 -5.75
CA GLY A 33 5.17 -5.58 -6.63
C GLY A 33 5.32 -4.27 -5.86
N GLY A 34 4.42 -4.01 -4.91
CA GLY A 34 4.39 -2.77 -4.15
C GLY A 34 5.57 -2.59 -3.19
N LEU A 35 6.02 -3.66 -2.55
CA LEU A 35 7.25 -3.65 -1.73
C LEU A 35 8.53 -3.62 -2.57
N GLY A 36 8.43 -3.98 -3.84
CA GLY A 36 9.57 -4.22 -4.72
C GLY A 36 10.19 -5.60 -4.52
N VAL A 37 10.43 -6.28 -5.63
CA VAL A 37 10.95 -7.67 -5.66
C VAL A 37 12.23 -7.83 -4.84
N THR A 38 13.10 -6.82 -4.86
CA THR A 38 14.37 -6.83 -4.11
C THR A 38 14.15 -6.82 -2.59
N SER A 39 13.22 -6.00 -2.09
CA SER A 39 12.90 -5.92 -0.66
C SER A 39 12.27 -7.22 -0.16
N VAL A 40 11.36 -7.79 -0.94
CA VAL A 40 10.71 -9.08 -0.65
C VAL A 40 11.74 -10.21 -0.66
N GLY A 41 12.63 -10.26 -1.67
CA GLY A 41 13.69 -11.26 -1.76
C GLY A 41 14.62 -11.24 -0.56
N VAL A 42 15.03 -10.07 -0.10
CA VAL A 42 15.84 -9.92 1.12
C VAL A 42 15.03 -10.29 2.37
N GLY A 43 13.76 -9.92 2.42
CA GLY A 43 12.85 -10.30 3.51
C GLY A 43 12.74 -11.83 3.66
N LEU A 44 12.58 -12.56 2.56
CA LEU A 44 12.54 -14.03 2.53
C LEU A 44 13.87 -14.66 2.99
N ILE A 45 15.01 -14.12 2.56
CA ILE A 45 16.34 -14.58 3.02
C ILE A 45 16.48 -14.40 4.54
N LEU A 46 16.00 -13.27 5.07
CA LEU A 46 16.03 -13.00 6.50
C LEU A 46 15.07 -13.90 7.28
N ALA A 47 13.87 -14.14 6.75
CA ALA A 47 12.89 -15.04 7.35
C ALA A 47 13.42 -16.51 7.40
N ALA A 48 14.19 -16.91 6.39
CA ALA A 48 14.87 -18.20 6.35
C ALA A 48 16.09 -18.29 7.29
N GLY A 49 16.36 -17.26 8.10
CA GLY A 49 17.50 -17.23 9.03
C GLY A 49 18.88 -17.13 8.37
N LYS A 50 18.92 -16.90 7.05
CA LYS A 50 20.18 -16.82 6.30
C LYS A 50 20.76 -15.40 6.31
N ARG A 51 22.09 -15.30 6.26
CA ARG A 51 22.79 -14.01 6.13
C ARG A 51 22.67 -13.49 4.70
N VAL A 52 22.31 -12.22 4.54
CA VAL A 52 22.24 -11.57 3.23
C VAL A 52 23.65 -11.43 2.67
N SER A 53 23.90 -11.95 1.48
CA SER A 53 25.19 -11.86 0.78
C SER A 53 25.51 -10.40 0.38
N ILE A 54 26.80 -10.13 0.06
CA ILE A 54 27.23 -8.80 -0.38
C ILE A 54 26.48 -8.38 -1.64
N LYS A 55 26.25 -9.28 -2.60
CA LYS A 55 25.46 -9.02 -3.82
C LYS A 55 24.00 -8.64 -3.48
N GLY A 56 23.37 -9.36 -2.56
CA GLY A 56 22.01 -9.03 -2.10
C GLY A 56 21.95 -7.64 -1.44
N ARG A 57 22.96 -7.25 -0.68
CA ARG A 57 23.03 -5.91 -0.09
C ARG A 57 23.22 -4.81 -1.15
N MET A 58 23.98 -5.06 -2.22
CA MET A 58 24.12 -4.13 -3.35
C MET A 58 22.78 -3.91 -4.04
N LEU A 59 22.04 -4.96 -4.34
CA LEU A 59 20.73 -4.85 -4.98
C LEU A 59 19.72 -4.05 -4.13
N VAL A 60 19.71 -4.24 -2.82
CA VAL A 60 18.85 -3.47 -1.90
C VAL A 60 19.27 -2.00 -1.85
N LYS A 61 20.59 -1.73 -1.85
CA LYS A 61 21.11 -0.36 -1.88
C LYS A 61 20.60 0.39 -3.11
N GLU A 62 20.66 -0.25 -4.26
CA GLU A 62 20.22 0.30 -5.54
C GLU A 62 18.69 0.47 -5.59
N ALA A 63 17.94 -0.55 -5.18
CA ALA A 63 16.48 -0.54 -5.18
C ALA A 63 15.86 0.49 -4.22
N LEU A 64 16.48 0.73 -3.06
CA LEU A 64 16.00 1.69 -2.07
C LEU A 64 16.71 3.05 -2.16
N ASN A 65 17.62 3.22 -3.11
CA ASN A 65 18.42 4.44 -3.32
C ASN A 65 19.07 4.97 -2.02
N VAL A 66 19.78 4.08 -1.30
CA VAL A 66 20.40 4.39 0.00
C VAL A 66 21.93 4.40 -0.14
N ASP A 67 22.59 5.44 0.38
CA ASP A 67 24.04 5.64 0.21
C ASP A 67 24.92 4.69 1.01
N SER A 68 24.40 4.04 2.04
CA SER A 68 25.20 3.23 2.97
C SER A 68 24.77 1.77 3.08
N PHE A 69 25.74 0.86 3.13
CA PHE A 69 25.51 -0.55 3.42
C PHE A 69 25.20 -0.84 4.89
N LYS A 70 25.53 0.09 5.80
CA LYS A 70 25.29 -0.09 7.24
C LYS A 70 23.79 0.03 7.55
N GLY A 71 23.23 -1.00 8.16
CA GLY A 71 21.84 -1.00 8.60
C GLY A 71 20.79 -1.39 7.55
N MET A 72 21.21 -1.80 6.34
CA MET A 72 20.31 -2.15 5.24
C MET A 72 19.32 -3.27 5.59
N VAL A 73 19.80 -4.32 6.28
CA VAL A 73 18.95 -5.40 6.79
C VAL A 73 17.90 -4.86 7.78
N ARG A 74 18.31 -3.93 8.65
CA ARG A 74 17.40 -3.27 9.59
C ARG A 74 16.38 -2.40 8.85
N LEU A 75 16.79 -1.74 7.78
CA LEU A 75 15.90 -0.95 6.94
C LEU A 75 14.82 -1.81 6.30
N VAL A 76 15.20 -2.92 5.63
CA VAL A 76 14.23 -3.85 5.04
C VAL A 76 13.27 -4.42 6.08
N LYS A 77 13.79 -4.83 7.25
CA LYS A 77 12.94 -5.29 8.35
C LYS A 77 11.97 -4.20 8.84
N SER A 78 12.43 -2.95 8.91
CA SER A 78 11.57 -1.82 9.28
C SER A 78 10.50 -1.56 8.23
N VAL A 79 10.82 -1.66 6.94
CA VAL A 79 9.88 -1.53 5.82
C VAL A 79 8.79 -2.59 5.93
N LEU A 80 9.18 -3.87 6.04
CA LEU A 80 8.22 -4.98 6.15
C LEU A 80 7.31 -4.84 7.37
N LEU A 81 7.88 -4.52 8.54
CA LEU A 81 7.10 -4.34 9.76
C LEU A 81 6.11 -3.18 9.64
N MET A 82 6.56 -2.07 9.08
CA MET A 82 5.74 -0.88 8.87
C MET A 82 4.58 -1.16 7.92
N THR A 83 4.85 -1.84 6.79
CA THR A 83 3.82 -2.28 5.85
C THR A 83 2.77 -3.12 6.55
N LEU A 84 3.19 -4.16 7.29
CA LEU A 84 2.27 -5.02 8.04
C LEU A 84 1.45 -4.24 9.09
N CYS A 85 2.02 -3.22 9.72
CA CYS A 85 1.30 -2.38 10.67
C CYS A 85 0.21 -1.54 9.99
N PHE A 86 0.53 -0.89 8.85
CA PHE A 86 -0.44 -0.09 8.10
C PHE A 86 -1.52 -0.97 7.48
N GLU A 87 -1.15 -2.07 6.85
CA GLU A 87 -2.10 -3.02 6.27
C GLU A 87 -2.97 -3.65 7.35
N GLY A 88 -2.40 -4.05 8.49
CA GLY A 88 -3.15 -4.59 9.62
C GLY A 88 -4.18 -3.59 10.18
N ALA A 89 -3.80 -2.32 10.32
CA ALA A 89 -4.74 -1.27 10.71
C ALA A 89 -5.85 -1.09 9.67
N GLY A 90 -5.47 -1.10 8.37
CA GLY A 90 -6.41 -1.04 7.26
C GLY A 90 -7.40 -2.22 7.26
N VAL A 91 -6.93 -3.44 7.52
CA VAL A 91 -7.79 -4.63 7.65
C VAL A 91 -8.82 -4.43 8.75
N VAL A 92 -8.40 -4.00 9.95
CA VAL A 92 -9.32 -3.81 11.08
C VAL A 92 -10.39 -2.76 10.77
N LEU A 93 -9.99 -1.60 10.23
CA LEU A 93 -10.91 -0.51 9.91
C LEU A 93 -11.86 -0.88 8.77
N SER A 94 -11.37 -1.53 7.72
CA SER A 94 -12.20 -1.98 6.60
C SER A 94 -13.15 -3.10 7.00
N PHE A 95 -12.72 -4.00 7.89
CA PHE A 95 -13.55 -5.08 8.42
C PHE A 95 -14.79 -4.56 9.16
N LEU A 96 -14.67 -3.46 9.90
CA LEU A 96 -15.82 -2.84 10.58
C LEU A 96 -16.92 -2.39 9.60
N VAL A 97 -16.55 -2.08 8.36
CA VAL A 97 -17.51 -1.71 7.32
C VAL A 97 -18.02 -2.93 6.58
N PHE A 98 -17.13 -3.78 6.05
CA PHE A 98 -17.53 -4.92 5.24
C PHE A 98 -18.28 -6.01 6.03
N SER A 99 -18.07 -6.12 7.35
CA SER A 99 -18.81 -7.07 8.21
C SER A 99 -20.31 -6.75 8.35
N GLN A 100 -20.75 -5.56 7.88
CA GLN A 100 -22.16 -5.20 7.89
C GLN A 100 -22.92 -5.82 6.71
N ASP A 101 -22.22 -6.07 5.58
CA ASP A 101 -22.82 -6.53 4.34
C ASP A 101 -22.45 -7.98 3.99
N TYR A 102 -21.34 -8.49 4.54
CA TYR A 102 -20.82 -9.82 4.21
C TYR A 102 -20.66 -10.71 5.45
N PRO A 103 -20.75 -12.04 5.27
CA PRO A 103 -20.42 -12.99 6.33
C PRO A 103 -19.00 -12.74 6.89
N PRO A 104 -18.76 -12.95 8.19
CA PRO A 104 -17.52 -12.53 8.86
C PRO A 104 -16.23 -13.02 8.19
N LEU A 105 -16.20 -14.27 7.73
CA LEU A 105 -15.01 -14.82 7.07
C LEU A 105 -14.76 -14.18 5.70
N HIS A 106 -15.84 -13.92 4.95
CA HIS A 106 -15.75 -13.26 3.65
C HIS A 106 -15.39 -11.79 3.79
N ALA A 107 -16.01 -11.09 4.75
CA ALA A 107 -15.67 -9.71 5.10
C ALA A 107 -14.20 -9.54 5.50
N LEU A 108 -13.67 -10.50 6.28
CA LEU A 108 -12.25 -10.50 6.65
C LEU A 108 -11.35 -10.63 5.41
N TRP A 109 -11.69 -11.55 4.49
CA TRP A 109 -10.92 -11.73 3.27
C TRP A 109 -10.95 -10.50 2.37
N ILE A 110 -12.13 -9.90 2.17
CA ILE A 110 -12.27 -8.64 1.43
C ILE A 110 -11.41 -7.55 2.08
N SER A 111 -11.44 -7.44 3.41
CA SER A 111 -10.67 -6.43 4.14
C SER A 111 -9.16 -6.61 3.99
N VAL A 112 -8.67 -7.85 4.04
CA VAL A 112 -7.25 -8.16 3.81
C VAL A 112 -6.84 -7.80 2.40
N PHE A 113 -7.59 -8.24 1.40
CA PHE A 113 -7.31 -7.94 0.00
C PHE A 113 -7.35 -6.44 -0.26
N HIS A 114 -8.39 -5.75 0.22
CA HIS A 114 -8.57 -4.31 0.07
C HIS A 114 -7.42 -3.53 0.71
N SER A 115 -7.01 -3.89 1.91
CA SER A 115 -5.92 -3.22 2.61
C SER A 115 -4.58 -3.36 1.86
N ILE A 116 -4.27 -4.56 1.38
CA ILE A 116 -3.09 -4.82 0.55
C ILE A 116 -3.17 -4.00 -0.75
N ALA A 117 -4.30 -4.05 -1.44
CA ALA A 117 -4.49 -3.34 -2.70
C ALA A 117 -4.39 -1.82 -2.54
N ALA A 118 -4.99 -1.25 -1.49
CA ALA A 118 -4.99 0.19 -1.23
C ALA A 118 -3.60 0.69 -0.81
N PHE A 119 -2.92 -0.01 0.12
CA PHE A 119 -1.58 0.39 0.58
C PHE A 119 -0.54 0.35 -0.55
N ASN A 120 -0.62 -0.66 -1.41
CA ASN A 120 0.27 -0.78 -2.56
C ASN A 120 -0.18 0.05 -3.78
N ASN A 121 -1.27 0.82 -3.69
CA ASN A 121 -1.82 1.64 -4.79
C ASN A 121 -2.17 0.82 -6.04
N SER A 122 -2.62 -0.43 -5.89
CA SER A 122 -2.80 -1.35 -7.01
C SER A 122 -4.11 -1.17 -7.78
N GLY A 123 -5.16 -0.66 -7.12
CA GLY A 123 -6.47 -0.47 -7.73
C GLY A 123 -7.29 -1.75 -7.96
N PHE A 124 -6.83 -2.92 -7.52
CA PHE A 124 -7.58 -4.17 -7.57
C PHE A 124 -8.60 -4.25 -6.44
N ASP A 125 -9.75 -4.86 -6.73
CA ASP A 125 -10.77 -5.21 -5.72
C ASP A 125 -11.31 -6.63 -5.96
N ILE A 126 -12.05 -7.13 -4.98
CA ILE A 126 -12.75 -8.41 -5.01
C ILE A 126 -14.21 -8.26 -4.54
N LEU A 127 -14.83 -7.12 -4.84
CA LEU A 127 -16.24 -6.86 -4.51
C LEU A 127 -17.21 -7.41 -5.57
N GLY A 128 -16.71 -7.67 -6.78
CA GLY A 128 -17.47 -8.24 -7.88
C GLY A 128 -18.26 -7.24 -8.72
N GLY A 129 -18.63 -7.67 -9.91
CA GLY A 129 -19.45 -6.90 -10.84
C GLY A 129 -18.79 -5.64 -11.39
N LEU A 130 -17.46 -5.53 -11.37
CA LEU A 130 -16.69 -4.35 -11.79
C LEU A 130 -17.12 -3.04 -11.13
N ARG A 131 -17.73 -3.13 -9.94
CA ARG A 131 -18.30 -1.96 -9.22
C ARG A 131 -17.28 -1.20 -8.38
N ASN A 132 -16.15 -1.83 -8.09
CA ASN A 132 -15.13 -1.26 -7.20
C ASN A 132 -15.76 -0.79 -5.87
N LEU A 133 -15.33 0.34 -5.31
CA LEU A 133 -15.85 0.89 -4.04
C LEU A 133 -17.11 1.77 -4.20
N ILE A 134 -17.72 1.82 -5.39
CA ILE A 134 -18.92 2.64 -5.66
C ILE A 134 -20.06 2.41 -4.63
N PRO A 135 -20.37 1.15 -4.22
CA PRO A 135 -21.41 0.93 -3.22
C PRO A 135 -21.11 1.57 -1.87
N TYR A 136 -19.84 1.81 -1.55
CA TYR A 136 -19.35 2.36 -0.29
C TYR A 136 -19.00 3.85 -0.36
N ARG A 137 -19.42 4.57 -1.41
CA ARG A 137 -19.14 6.01 -1.59
C ARG A 137 -19.56 6.87 -0.40
N SER A 138 -20.59 6.50 0.32
CA SER A 138 -21.11 7.22 1.50
C SER A 138 -20.45 6.78 2.82
N SER A 139 -19.59 5.76 2.81
CA SER A 139 -18.92 5.29 4.02
C SER A 139 -17.68 6.14 4.32
N ILE A 140 -17.85 7.11 5.24
CA ILE A 140 -16.74 8.00 5.65
C ILE A 140 -15.55 7.20 6.18
N LEU A 141 -15.80 6.17 7.01
CA LEU A 141 -14.73 5.36 7.59
C LEU A 141 -13.92 4.63 6.52
N LEU A 142 -14.59 3.97 5.56
CA LEU A 142 -13.89 3.24 4.50
C LEU A 142 -13.11 4.19 3.58
N ASN A 143 -13.72 5.31 3.21
CA ASN A 143 -13.06 6.31 2.37
C ASN A 143 -11.81 6.89 3.03
N LEU A 144 -11.89 7.28 4.32
CA LEU A 144 -10.72 7.78 5.05
C LEU A 144 -9.65 6.70 5.21
N THR A 145 -10.03 5.45 5.47
CA THR A 145 -9.09 4.33 5.58
C THR A 145 -8.37 4.10 4.25
N THR A 146 -9.13 4.03 3.15
CA THR A 146 -8.58 3.82 1.80
C THR A 146 -7.65 4.97 1.39
N CYS A 147 -8.10 6.22 1.54
CA CYS A 147 -7.25 7.40 1.24
C CYS A 147 -5.99 7.42 2.10
N GLY A 148 -6.11 7.10 3.40
CA GLY A 148 -4.97 7.00 4.29
C GLY A 148 -3.96 5.95 3.83
N LEU A 149 -4.41 4.74 3.50
CA LEU A 149 -3.55 3.66 3.00
C LEU A 149 -2.84 4.07 1.69
N ILE A 150 -3.58 4.64 0.73
CA ILE A 150 -3.05 5.15 -0.55
C ILE A 150 -1.96 6.21 -0.30
N ILE A 151 -2.23 7.20 0.56
CA ILE A 151 -1.28 8.28 0.86
C ILE A 151 -0.03 7.71 1.52
N PHE A 152 -0.17 6.91 2.59
CA PHE A 152 0.98 6.36 3.30
C PHE A 152 1.79 5.38 2.42
N GLY A 153 1.13 4.56 1.63
CA GLY A 153 1.80 3.69 0.65
C GLY A 153 2.57 4.48 -0.41
N GLY A 154 1.99 5.57 -0.91
CA GLY A 154 2.58 6.43 -1.95
C GLY A 154 3.70 7.36 -1.48
N LEU A 155 3.75 7.74 -0.18
CA LEU A 155 4.80 8.62 0.36
C LEU A 155 6.21 8.01 0.29
N GLY A 156 6.31 6.69 0.26
CA GLY A 156 7.57 5.97 0.27
C GLY A 156 8.12 5.71 1.68
N PHE A 157 8.74 4.54 1.83
CA PHE A 157 9.17 4.00 3.12
C PHE A 157 10.21 4.88 3.84
N LEU A 158 11.11 5.53 3.10
CA LEU A 158 12.15 6.39 3.69
C LEU A 158 11.53 7.63 4.36
N VAL A 159 10.50 8.21 3.76
CA VAL A 159 9.80 9.38 4.30
C VAL A 159 9.07 9.01 5.58
N ILE A 160 8.38 7.87 5.60
CA ILE A 160 7.65 7.41 6.79
C ILE A 160 8.62 7.09 7.93
N LEU A 161 9.77 6.46 7.64
CA LEU A 161 10.81 6.20 8.64
C LEU A 161 11.41 7.49 9.20
N ASP A 162 11.61 8.50 8.35
CA ASP A 162 12.11 9.80 8.77
C ASP A 162 11.10 10.52 9.68
N ILE A 163 9.82 10.52 9.33
CA ILE A 163 8.73 11.05 10.17
C ILE A 163 8.68 10.32 11.51
N SER A 164 8.76 9.00 11.52
CA SER A 164 8.73 8.19 12.74
C SER A 164 9.88 8.52 13.69
N ARG A 165 11.06 8.83 13.13
CA ARG A 165 12.25 9.19 13.93
C ARG A 165 12.23 10.64 14.41
N ASN A 166 11.86 11.56 13.54
CA ASN A 166 12.08 13.00 13.73
C ASN A 166 10.80 13.78 14.00
N ARG A 167 9.68 13.23 14.24
CA ARG A 167 8.36 13.79 14.66
C ARG A 167 8.11 15.32 14.51
N ARG A 168 9.13 16.12 14.15
CA ARG A 168 9.06 17.57 13.94
C ARG A 168 9.46 17.89 12.49
N PHE A 169 8.61 18.58 11.74
CA PHE A 169 8.83 18.94 10.34
C PHE A 169 10.21 19.62 10.10
N ARG A 170 10.64 20.50 11.02
CA ARG A 170 11.94 21.18 10.91
C ARG A 170 13.13 20.22 10.92
N LYS A 171 13.04 19.07 11.58
CA LYS A 171 14.11 18.07 11.72
C LYS A 171 14.11 17.03 10.62
N LEU A 172 13.10 17.01 9.73
CA LEU A 172 13.03 16.10 8.61
C LEU A 172 14.11 16.41 7.58
N THR A 173 14.52 15.37 6.85
CA THR A 173 15.43 15.51 5.72
C THR A 173 14.81 16.38 4.61
N LEU A 174 15.63 16.96 3.75
CA LEU A 174 15.14 17.76 2.62
C LEU A 174 14.22 16.92 1.73
N HIS A 175 14.60 15.67 1.45
CA HIS A 175 13.78 14.72 0.68
C HIS A 175 12.37 14.59 1.28
N SER A 176 12.26 14.29 2.58
CA SER A 176 10.97 14.14 3.25
C SER A 176 10.13 15.42 3.22
N LYS A 177 10.75 16.58 3.38
CA LYS A 177 10.06 17.87 3.30
C LYS A 177 9.49 18.11 1.92
N VAL A 178 10.27 17.87 0.88
CA VAL A 178 9.83 18.05 -0.51
C VAL A 178 8.68 17.09 -0.82
N VAL A 179 8.83 15.80 -0.52
CA VAL A 179 7.77 14.80 -0.76
C VAL A 179 6.48 15.19 -0.06
N LEU A 180 6.52 15.50 1.25
CA LEU A 180 5.33 15.85 2.01
C LEU A 180 4.66 17.12 1.50
N SER A 181 5.43 18.18 1.22
CA SER A 181 4.87 19.45 0.73
C SER A 181 4.27 19.31 -0.66
N THR A 182 4.94 18.57 -1.56
CA THR A 182 4.44 18.32 -2.91
C THR A 182 3.19 17.46 -2.89
N THR A 183 3.16 16.38 -2.10
CA THR A 183 1.98 15.52 -1.96
C THR A 183 0.79 16.32 -1.42
N ALA A 184 0.99 17.11 -0.36
CA ALA A 184 -0.08 17.96 0.20
C ALA A 184 -0.58 18.99 -0.82
N ALA A 185 0.32 19.66 -1.55
CA ALA A 185 -0.03 20.63 -2.58
C ALA A 185 -0.83 19.98 -3.72
N LEU A 186 -0.38 18.84 -4.23
CA LEU A 186 -1.08 18.11 -5.31
C LEU A 186 -2.46 17.62 -4.89
N LEU A 187 -2.60 17.10 -3.66
CA LEU A 187 -3.90 16.68 -3.13
C LEU A 187 -4.86 17.86 -3.01
N LEU A 188 -4.40 18.98 -2.46
CA LEU A 188 -5.24 20.19 -2.31
C LEU A 188 -5.63 20.78 -3.67
N ILE A 189 -4.65 21.00 -4.55
CA ILE A 189 -4.88 21.55 -5.88
C ILE A 189 -5.79 20.63 -6.70
N GLY A 190 -5.51 19.32 -6.71
CA GLY A 190 -6.32 18.32 -7.43
C GLY A 190 -7.78 18.31 -6.94
N THR A 191 -7.98 18.31 -5.61
CA THR A 191 -9.33 18.36 -5.03
C THR A 191 -10.08 19.65 -5.40
N LEU A 192 -9.40 20.79 -5.32
CA LEU A 192 -10.02 22.09 -5.68
C LEU A 192 -10.35 22.17 -7.17
N LEU A 193 -9.47 21.68 -8.04
CA LEU A 193 -9.71 21.64 -9.48
C LEU A 193 -10.88 20.73 -9.82
N LEU A 194 -10.92 19.51 -9.30
CA LEU A 194 -12.03 18.58 -9.52
C LEU A 194 -13.36 19.18 -9.03
N LYS A 195 -13.37 19.81 -7.85
CA LYS A 195 -14.56 20.48 -7.33
C LYS A 195 -15.00 21.67 -8.20
N ALA A 196 -14.08 22.36 -8.87
CA ALA A 196 -14.37 23.50 -9.72
C ALA A 196 -14.80 23.11 -11.13
N THR A 197 -14.37 21.94 -11.64
CA THR A 197 -14.62 21.51 -13.02
C THR A 197 -15.75 20.49 -13.15
N GLU A 198 -16.01 19.73 -12.09
CA GLU A 198 -17.03 18.69 -12.11
C GLU A 198 -18.22 19.09 -11.25
N ASP A 199 -19.44 19.05 -11.85
CA ASP A 199 -20.72 19.27 -11.14
C ASP A 199 -21.10 18.05 -10.27
N VAL A 200 -20.12 17.48 -9.55
CA VAL A 200 -20.36 16.36 -8.64
C VAL A 200 -20.91 16.91 -7.34
N THR A 201 -22.18 16.67 -7.09
CA THR A 201 -22.80 16.89 -5.77
C THR A 201 -22.16 15.91 -4.76
N TRP A 202 -21.30 16.42 -3.96
CA TRP A 202 -20.65 15.71 -2.84
C TRP A 202 -21.60 15.55 -1.66
#